data_aeeab7f50abc462e5fb040a0852090b8
#
_entry.id   aeeab7f50abc462e5fb040a0852090b8
#
_cell.length_a   1.000
_cell.length_b   1.000
_cell.length_c   1.000
_cell.angle_alpha   90.00
_cell.angle_beta   90.00
_cell.angle_gamma   90.00
#
_symmetry.space_group_name_H-M   'P 1'
#
loop_
_entity.id
_entity.type
_entity.pdbx_description
1 polymer ?
#
loop_
_entity_poly.entity_id
_entity_poly.type
_entity_poly.pdbx_seq_one_letter_code
_entity_poly.pdbx_strand_id
1 'polypeptide(L)'
;MAMMAVDDEYTSKTKEAGQRVKDHLLNGGLSNVSYHYQGSVMTDTHIKGHSDIDLLVICNKFYTYDAQNVQQILANNINFSNFQLSKLRTIVGRESYQGNSLEDLRTIRLESENILFWKYDICDLTHPKAIKITNQNLHRDVDIVAASWYDDVDSILNDQKIPYRGIQVYDKVANNISTPDYPFLSIDRINERSANTGGRLKRMIRFLKNVKVDSKNSIGISSFDINAICYNIAPYNYNNLHYLALVEVVYNQLYKIVYDESYANRIVSVDGKEYIFKGNNKRVEIKKLYQDVFTIYSILKTQNLL
;
A
#
# COMPACT_ATOMS: atom_id res chain seq x y z
N MET A 1 22.63 -2.76 9.35
CA MET A 1 22.23 -1.78 8.31
C MET A 1 20.89 -2.12 7.69
N ALA A 2 20.61 -3.33 7.21
CA ALA A 2 19.36 -3.70 6.49
C ALA A 2 18.04 -3.44 7.24
N MET A 3 18.04 -3.28 8.53
CA MET A 3 16.85 -2.97 9.34
C MET A 3 16.68 -1.48 9.66
N MET A 4 17.66 -0.66 9.38
CA MET A 4 17.62 0.77 9.74
C MET A 4 16.69 1.55 8.81
N ALA A 5 16.13 2.62 9.32
CA ALA A 5 15.46 3.61 8.50
C ALA A 5 16.46 4.28 7.55
N VAL A 6 15.97 4.73 6.42
CA VAL A 6 16.74 5.58 5.52
C VAL A 6 16.98 6.93 6.23
N ASP A 7 18.07 7.60 5.90
CA ASP A 7 18.40 8.89 6.50
C ASP A 7 17.32 9.96 6.23
N ASP A 8 17.21 10.91 7.16
CA ASP A 8 16.17 11.94 7.12
C ASP A 8 16.29 12.84 5.89
N GLU A 9 17.53 13.10 5.42
CA GLU A 9 17.75 13.91 4.22
C GLU A 9 17.21 13.22 2.97
N TYR A 10 17.48 11.90 2.82
CA TYR A 10 16.94 11.12 1.72
C TYR A 10 15.40 11.12 1.73
N THR A 11 14.82 10.89 2.90
CA THR A 11 13.36 10.86 3.10
C THR A 11 12.74 12.23 2.80
N SER A 12 13.36 13.30 3.27
CA SER A 12 12.92 14.68 3.02
C SER A 12 12.93 15.02 1.52
N LYS A 13 14.01 14.69 0.80
CA LYS A 13 14.10 14.88 -0.66
C LYS A 13 13.03 14.09 -1.41
N THR A 14 12.72 12.88 -0.96
CA THR A 14 11.66 12.07 -1.57
C THR A 14 10.28 12.70 -1.39
N LYS A 15 9.98 13.19 -0.19
CA LYS A 15 8.73 13.92 0.09
C LYS A 15 8.66 15.25 -0.68
N GLU A 16 9.77 15.96 -0.78
CA GLU A 16 9.87 17.19 -1.56
C GLU A 16 9.60 16.95 -3.05
N ALA A 17 10.09 15.86 -3.62
CA ALA A 17 9.78 15.50 -5.02
C ALA A 17 8.28 15.31 -5.24
N GLY A 18 7.61 14.58 -4.35
CA GLY A 18 6.16 14.44 -4.39
C GLY A 18 5.43 15.78 -4.24
N GLN A 19 5.88 16.65 -3.32
CA GLN A 19 5.28 17.97 -3.12
C GLN A 19 5.41 18.86 -4.36
N ARG A 20 6.58 18.87 -5.02
CA ARG A 20 6.78 19.63 -6.28
C ARG A 20 5.83 19.15 -7.39
N VAL A 21 5.61 17.84 -7.52
CA VAL A 21 4.64 17.30 -8.48
C VAL A 21 3.23 17.78 -8.17
N LYS A 22 2.82 17.68 -6.90
CA LYS A 22 1.52 18.19 -6.45
C LYS A 22 1.34 19.67 -6.79
N ASP A 23 2.36 20.50 -6.52
CA ASP A 23 2.32 21.93 -6.79
C ASP A 23 2.21 22.23 -8.30
N HIS A 24 2.90 21.46 -9.14
CA HIS A 24 2.78 21.58 -10.58
C HIS A 24 1.36 21.23 -11.10
N LEU A 25 0.74 20.19 -10.57
CA LEU A 25 -0.63 19.81 -10.92
C LEU A 25 -1.63 20.88 -10.47
N LEU A 26 -1.50 21.40 -9.25
CA LEU A 26 -2.33 22.49 -8.73
C LEU A 26 -2.20 23.76 -9.58
N ASN A 27 -0.95 24.21 -9.84
CA ASN A 27 -0.67 25.40 -10.62
C ASN A 27 -1.02 25.24 -12.12
N GLY A 28 -1.06 23.99 -12.60
CA GLY A 28 -1.50 23.65 -13.95
C GLY A 28 -3.01 23.68 -14.13
N GLY A 29 -3.76 23.95 -13.06
CA GLY A 29 -5.22 24.11 -13.11
C GLY A 29 -6.03 22.84 -12.89
N LEU A 30 -5.39 21.73 -12.51
CA LEU A 30 -6.11 20.48 -12.20
C LEU A 30 -7.07 20.71 -11.02
N SER A 31 -8.35 20.56 -11.26
CA SER A 31 -9.43 20.93 -10.33
C SER A 31 -10.31 19.73 -9.95
N ASN A 32 -11.12 19.89 -8.90
CA ASN A 32 -12.02 18.86 -8.39
C ASN A 32 -11.31 17.56 -7.99
N VAL A 33 -10.09 17.67 -7.49
CA VAL A 33 -9.27 16.57 -6.99
C VAL A 33 -8.74 16.84 -5.60
N SER A 34 -8.41 15.77 -4.89
CA SER A 34 -7.60 15.79 -3.67
C SER A 34 -6.32 14.99 -3.87
N TYR A 35 -5.27 15.36 -3.14
CA TYR A 35 -3.96 14.76 -3.26
C TYR A 35 -3.59 14.03 -1.98
N HIS A 36 -3.23 12.76 -2.11
CA HIS A 36 -2.82 11.93 -0.98
C HIS A 36 -1.56 11.14 -1.34
N TYR A 37 -0.67 10.98 -0.38
CA TYR A 37 0.50 10.13 -0.55
C TYR A 37 0.24 8.73 -0.03
N GLN A 38 0.82 7.73 -0.71
CA GLN A 38 0.81 6.34 -0.27
C GLN A 38 2.20 5.71 -0.37
N GLY A 39 2.27 4.41 -0.17
CA GLY A 39 3.48 3.63 -0.36
C GLY A 39 4.41 3.62 0.85
N SER A 40 5.63 3.15 0.61
CA SER A 40 6.58 2.82 1.67
C SER A 40 7.16 4.03 2.40
N VAL A 41 7.15 5.20 1.78
CA VAL A 41 7.60 6.46 2.41
C VAL A 41 6.65 6.86 3.54
N MET A 42 5.34 6.63 3.38
CA MET A 42 4.32 6.97 4.38
C MET A 42 4.33 6.04 5.60
N THR A 43 4.91 4.86 5.45
CA THR A 43 5.10 3.89 6.54
C THR A 43 6.52 3.85 7.08
N ASP A 44 7.44 4.68 6.57
CA ASP A 44 8.87 4.63 6.92
C ASP A 44 9.45 3.20 6.75
N THR A 45 9.02 2.52 5.67
CA THR A 45 9.52 1.20 5.29
C THR A 45 10.21 1.21 3.92
N HIS A 46 10.50 2.40 3.39
CA HIS A 46 11.25 2.58 2.16
C HIS A 46 12.72 2.20 2.35
N ILE A 47 13.37 1.80 1.25
CA ILE A 47 14.78 1.45 1.20
C ILE A 47 15.49 2.32 0.16
N LYS A 48 16.74 2.66 0.41
CA LYS A 48 17.51 3.61 -0.40
C LYS A 48 17.68 3.10 -1.82
N GLY A 49 17.36 3.95 -2.81
CA GLY A 49 17.54 3.65 -4.22
C GLY A 49 16.47 2.75 -4.86
N HIS A 50 15.47 2.30 -4.09
CA HIS A 50 14.46 1.34 -4.56
C HIS A 50 13.03 1.68 -4.13
N SER A 51 12.79 2.91 -3.69
CA SER A 51 11.47 3.32 -3.24
C SER A 51 11.12 4.69 -3.78
N ASP A 52 10.06 4.70 -4.56
CA ASP A 52 9.42 5.89 -5.12
C ASP A 52 8.41 6.44 -4.13
N ILE A 53 7.93 7.64 -4.36
CA ILE A 53 6.77 8.17 -3.66
C ILE A 53 5.55 8.13 -4.59
N ASP A 54 4.45 7.58 -4.09
CA ASP A 54 3.20 7.49 -4.85
C ASP A 54 2.30 8.67 -4.47
N LEU A 55 1.87 9.44 -5.46
CA LEU A 55 0.92 10.54 -5.34
C LEU A 55 -0.43 10.13 -5.95
N LEU A 56 -1.42 9.95 -5.11
CA LEU A 56 -2.80 9.74 -5.54
C LEU A 56 -3.45 11.10 -5.89
N VAL A 57 -4.04 11.16 -7.07
CA VAL A 57 -4.89 12.26 -7.53
C VAL A 57 -6.31 11.74 -7.55
N ILE A 58 -7.07 12.03 -6.49
CA ILE A 58 -8.38 11.44 -6.27
C ILE A 58 -9.48 12.39 -6.70
N CYS A 59 -10.36 11.93 -7.59
CA CYS A 59 -11.53 12.67 -8.06
C CYS A 59 -12.48 12.96 -6.90
N ASN A 60 -12.90 14.22 -6.73
CA ASN A 60 -13.83 14.66 -5.69
C ASN A 60 -15.27 14.83 -6.20
N LYS A 61 -15.52 14.63 -7.50
CA LYS A 61 -16.87 14.78 -8.09
C LYS A 61 -17.80 13.64 -7.69
N PHE A 62 -17.25 12.47 -7.44
CA PHE A 62 -18.01 11.27 -7.09
C PHE A 62 -17.20 10.32 -6.19
N TYR A 63 -17.89 9.35 -5.66
CA TYR A 63 -17.33 8.14 -5.03
C TYR A 63 -18.22 6.95 -5.37
N THR A 64 -17.67 5.76 -5.26
CA THR A 64 -18.41 4.51 -5.39
C THR A 64 -18.51 3.84 -4.01
N TYR A 65 -19.45 2.91 -3.84
CA TYR A 65 -19.57 2.15 -2.60
C TYR A 65 -20.02 0.71 -2.87
N ASP A 66 -19.86 -0.17 -1.89
CA ASP A 66 -20.29 -1.56 -1.95
C ASP A 66 -21.82 -1.70 -1.84
N ALA A 67 -22.51 -1.32 -2.93
CA ALA A 67 -23.96 -1.29 -2.97
C ALA A 67 -24.58 -2.68 -2.69
N GLN A 68 -23.97 -3.75 -3.21
CA GLN A 68 -24.47 -5.10 -3.05
C GLN A 68 -24.47 -5.54 -1.58
N ASN A 69 -23.35 -5.39 -0.91
CA ASN A 69 -23.20 -5.77 0.50
C ASN A 69 -24.06 -4.90 1.42
N VAL A 70 -24.08 -3.58 1.16
CA VAL A 70 -24.93 -2.64 1.92
C VAL A 70 -26.41 -3.02 1.81
N GLN A 71 -26.90 -3.34 0.60
CA GLN A 71 -28.29 -3.76 0.41
C GLN A 71 -28.59 -5.10 1.10
N GLN A 72 -27.67 -6.07 1.04
CA GLN A 72 -27.82 -7.35 1.74
C GLN A 72 -27.94 -7.16 3.27
N ILE A 73 -27.10 -6.29 3.84
CA ILE A 73 -27.16 -5.98 5.28
C ILE A 73 -28.48 -5.31 5.64
N LEU A 74 -28.93 -4.33 4.85
CA LEU A 74 -30.19 -3.65 5.10
C LEU A 74 -31.42 -4.55 4.98
N ALA A 75 -31.37 -5.55 4.11
CA ALA A 75 -32.45 -6.54 3.95
C ALA A 75 -32.50 -7.54 5.12
N ASN A 76 -31.35 -7.99 5.62
CA ASN A 76 -31.27 -9.04 6.63
C ASN A 76 -31.25 -8.53 8.06
N ASN A 77 -30.81 -7.28 8.30
CA ASN A 77 -30.74 -6.59 9.62
C ASN A 77 -30.00 -7.36 10.74
N ILE A 78 -29.25 -8.41 10.42
CA ILE A 78 -28.61 -9.29 11.41
C ILE A 78 -27.27 -8.68 11.83
N ASN A 79 -27.03 -8.61 13.15
CA ASN A 79 -25.77 -8.17 13.77
C ASN A 79 -25.42 -6.68 13.63
N PHE A 80 -26.34 -5.82 13.23
CA PHE A 80 -26.13 -4.37 13.15
C PHE A 80 -27.08 -3.59 14.08
N SER A 81 -26.54 -2.61 14.78
CA SER A 81 -27.37 -1.69 15.59
C SER A 81 -28.20 -0.77 14.70
N ASN A 82 -29.29 -0.21 15.25
CA ASN A 82 -30.11 0.78 14.54
C ASN A 82 -29.29 2.01 14.09
N PHE A 83 -28.27 2.40 14.86
CA PHE A 83 -27.36 3.49 14.51
C PHE A 83 -26.52 3.12 13.28
N GLN A 84 -25.96 1.93 13.22
CA GLN A 84 -25.20 1.43 12.06
C GLN A 84 -26.08 1.34 10.81
N LEU A 85 -27.29 0.77 10.96
CA LEU A 85 -28.26 0.68 9.86
C LEU A 85 -28.67 2.07 9.34
N SER A 86 -28.79 3.08 10.22
CA SER A 86 -29.09 4.45 9.79
C SER A 86 -27.99 5.06 8.93
N LYS A 87 -26.70 4.79 9.24
CA LYS A 87 -25.58 5.22 8.41
C LYS A 87 -25.65 4.60 7.01
N LEU A 88 -25.91 3.28 6.92
CA LEU A 88 -26.02 2.58 5.65
C LEU A 88 -27.22 3.11 4.81
N ARG A 89 -28.37 3.35 5.44
CA ARG A 89 -29.53 3.95 4.75
C ARG A 89 -29.23 5.36 4.22
N THR A 90 -28.47 6.15 4.96
CA THR A 90 -28.06 7.49 4.54
C THR A 90 -27.24 7.45 3.25
N ILE A 91 -26.33 6.47 3.10
CA ILE A 91 -25.55 6.31 1.86
C ILE A 91 -26.43 5.92 0.69
N VAL A 92 -27.32 4.93 0.89
CA VAL A 92 -28.26 4.48 -0.17
C VAL A 92 -29.21 5.60 -0.60
N GLY A 93 -29.62 6.47 0.33
CA GLY A 93 -30.51 7.60 0.05
C GLY A 93 -29.87 8.82 -0.62
N ARG A 94 -28.55 8.82 -0.82
CA ARG A 94 -27.89 9.92 -1.54
C ARG A 94 -28.19 9.87 -3.03
N GLU A 95 -28.31 11.01 -3.63
CA GLU A 95 -28.45 11.13 -5.09
C GLU A 95 -27.23 10.52 -5.79
N SER A 96 -27.51 9.75 -6.83
CA SER A 96 -26.47 9.18 -7.68
C SER A 96 -25.77 10.30 -8.46
N TYR A 97 -24.45 10.17 -8.66
CA TYR A 97 -23.70 11.07 -9.50
C TYR A 97 -24.27 11.06 -10.93
N GLN A 98 -24.62 12.25 -11.48
CA GLN A 98 -25.26 12.40 -12.78
C GLN A 98 -24.25 12.55 -13.94
N GLY A 99 -22.95 12.65 -13.65
CA GLY A 99 -21.90 12.71 -14.65
C GLY A 99 -21.42 11.34 -15.12
N ASN A 100 -20.36 11.33 -15.92
CA ASN A 100 -19.68 10.11 -16.33
C ASN A 100 -18.40 9.93 -15.52
N SER A 101 -18.43 9.04 -14.52
CA SER A 101 -17.32 8.82 -13.61
C SER A 101 -16.03 8.34 -14.30
N LEU A 102 -16.16 7.52 -15.35
CA LEU A 102 -15.03 7.00 -16.11
C LEU A 102 -14.38 8.11 -16.95
N GLU A 103 -15.19 8.99 -17.57
CA GLU A 103 -14.69 10.12 -18.35
C GLU A 103 -14.04 11.18 -17.44
N ASP A 104 -14.56 11.38 -16.23
CA ASP A 104 -13.92 12.28 -15.26
C ASP A 104 -12.52 11.78 -14.85
N LEU A 105 -12.38 10.48 -14.59
CA LEU A 105 -11.08 9.88 -14.27
C LEU A 105 -10.11 9.93 -15.45
N ARG A 106 -10.62 9.67 -16.66
CA ARG A 106 -9.85 9.82 -17.89
C ARG A 106 -9.36 11.25 -18.09
N THR A 107 -10.22 12.23 -17.88
CA THR A 107 -9.88 13.65 -17.97
C THR A 107 -8.79 14.02 -16.98
N ILE A 108 -8.94 13.64 -15.69
CA ILE A 108 -7.92 13.85 -14.65
C ILE A 108 -6.59 13.24 -15.07
N ARG A 109 -6.59 12.01 -15.60
CA ARG A 109 -5.37 11.34 -16.05
C ARG A 109 -4.71 12.09 -17.20
N LEU A 110 -5.45 12.48 -18.24
CA LEU A 110 -4.91 13.15 -19.42
C LEU A 110 -4.44 14.57 -19.11
N GLU A 111 -5.16 15.33 -18.30
CA GLU A 111 -4.74 16.65 -17.84
C GLU A 111 -3.46 16.56 -17.00
N SER A 112 -3.36 15.56 -16.11
CA SER A 112 -2.13 15.31 -15.34
C SER A 112 -0.96 14.96 -16.25
N GLU A 113 -1.15 14.11 -17.26
CA GLU A 113 -0.14 13.79 -18.27
C GLU A 113 0.35 15.05 -18.99
N ASN A 114 -0.58 15.88 -19.48
CA ASN A 114 -0.24 17.10 -20.19
C ASN A 114 0.55 18.07 -19.31
N ILE A 115 0.12 18.31 -18.07
CA ILE A 115 0.83 19.22 -17.15
C ILE A 115 2.24 18.71 -16.86
N LEU A 116 2.39 17.42 -16.57
CA LEU A 116 3.68 16.86 -16.14
C LEU A 116 4.65 16.68 -17.30
N PHE A 117 4.18 16.34 -18.48
CA PHE A 117 5.00 16.22 -19.69
C PHE A 117 5.80 17.51 -20.01
N TRP A 118 5.20 18.69 -19.79
CA TRP A 118 5.87 19.97 -20.00
C TRP A 118 6.73 20.45 -18.83
N LYS A 119 6.72 19.72 -17.71
CA LYS A 119 7.45 20.09 -16.49
C LYS A 119 8.65 19.20 -16.20
N TYR A 120 8.67 17.98 -16.72
CA TYR A 120 9.68 16.99 -16.44
C TYR A 120 10.24 16.36 -17.72
N ASP A 121 11.56 16.42 -17.92
CA ASP A 121 12.24 15.83 -19.07
C ASP A 121 12.11 14.28 -19.08
N ILE A 122 12.06 13.69 -17.87
CA ILE A 122 11.84 12.25 -17.71
C ILE A 122 10.42 12.06 -17.20
N CYS A 123 9.51 11.78 -18.12
CA CYS A 123 8.09 11.58 -17.88
C CYS A 123 7.59 10.39 -18.70
N ASP A 124 7.39 9.25 -18.05
CA ASP A 124 6.87 8.05 -18.71
C ASP A 124 5.35 7.95 -18.56
N LEU A 125 4.68 8.10 -19.68
CA LEU A 125 3.23 8.05 -19.82
C LEU A 125 2.73 6.67 -20.30
N THR A 126 3.59 5.69 -20.49
CA THR A 126 3.23 4.39 -21.08
C THR A 126 2.53 3.45 -20.10
N HIS A 127 2.71 3.66 -18.81
CA HIS A 127 2.10 2.82 -17.79
C HIS A 127 0.58 2.99 -17.70
N PRO A 128 -0.19 1.89 -17.71
CA PRO A 128 -1.65 1.96 -17.71
C PRO A 128 -2.25 2.72 -16.52
N LYS A 129 -1.69 2.53 -15.33
CA LYS A 129 -2.26 3.01 -14.05
C LYS A 129 -1.50 4.18 -13.42
N ALA A 130 -0.27 4.45 -13.85
CA ALA A 130 0.55 5.50 -13.27
C ALA A 130 1.19 6.38 -14.34
N ILE A 131 1.47 7.64 -14.00
CA ILE A 131 2.45 8.49 -14.68
C ILE A 131 3.72 8.40 -13.85
N LYS A 132 4.85 8.08 -14.48
CA LYS A 132 6.13 8.01 -13.76
C LYS A 132 6.99 9.19 -14.17
N ILE A 133 7.43 9.96 -13.20
CA ILE A 133 8.38 11.05 -13.44
C ILE A 133 9.64 10.87 -12.59
N THR A 134 10.76 11.33 -13.11
CA THR A 134 12.00 11.50 -12.34
C THR A 134 12.29 12.98 -12.12
N ASN A 135 12.31 13.40 -10.87
CA ASN A 135 12.80 14.73 -10.51
C ASN A 135 14.32 14.72 -10.54
N GLN A 136 14.91 15.20 -11.63
CA GLN A 136 16.36 15.17 -11.86
C GLN A 136 17.15 15.95 -10.82
N ASN A 137 16.64 17.08 -10.31
CA ASN A 137 17.33 17.90 -9.31
C ASN A 137 17.41 17.22 -7.94
N LEU A 138 16.39 16.42 -7.60
CA LEU A 138 16.33 15.69 -6.34
C LEU A 138 16.79 14.25 -6.47
N HIS A 139 16.92 13.74 -7.71
CA HIS A 139 17.21 12.35 -8.05
C HIS A 139 16.18 11.40 -7.38
N ARG A 140 14.89 11.69 -7.58
CA ARG A 140 13.77 10.93 -7.01
C ARG A 140 12.68 10.70 -8.03
N ASP A 141 12.13 9.49 -7.99
CA ASP A 141 11.01 9.10 -8.80
C ASP A 141 9.69 9.32 -8.05
N VAL A 142 8.66 9.69 -8.80
CA VAL A 142 7.30 9.89 -8.30
C VAL A 142 6.34 9.19 -9.25
N ASP A 143 5.49 8.36 -8.68
CA ASP A 143 4.39 7.72 -9.40
C ASP A 143 3.08 8.48 -9.13
N ILE A 144 2.40 8.94 -10.17
CA ILE A 144 1.15 9.69 -10.06
C ILE A 144 0.01 8.82 -10.56
N VAL A 145 -1.01 8.64 -9.73
CA VAL A 145 -2.10 7.70 -9.93
C VAL A 145 -3.44 8.42 -9.86
N ALA A 146 -4.22 8.41 -10.94
CA ALA A 146 -5.59 8.90 -10.94
C ALA A 146 -6.54 7.86 -10.34
N ALA A 147 -7.38 8.25 -9.39
CA ALA A 147 -8.25 7.35 -8.66
C ALA A 147 -9.57 8.02 -8.24
N SER A 148 -10.52 7.21 -7.78
CA SER A 148 -11.72 7.65 -7.07
C SER A 148 -11.80 7.02 -5.69
N TRP A 149 -12.58 7.62 -4.80
CA TRP A 149 -12.90 7.02 -3.51
C TRP A 149 -13.85 5.83 -3.66
N TYR A 150 -13.62 4.81 -2.83
CA TYR A 150 -14.51 3.67 -2.66
C TYR A 150 -14.85 3.48 -1.17
N ASP A 151 -16.12 3.29 -0.86
CA ASP A 151 -16.60 3.10 0.50
C ASP A 151 -17.26 1.73 0.66
N ASP A 152 -16.61 0.83 1.38
CA ASP A 152 -17.24 -0.40 1.84
C ASP A 152 -18.04 -0.16 3.14
N VAL A 153 -18.61 -1.21 3.69
CA VAL A 153 -19.39 -1.15 4.94
C VAL A 153 -18.56 -0.58 6.08
N ASP A 154 -17.29 -1.01 6.21
CA ASP A 154 -16.41 -0.53 7.28
C ASP A 154 -16.16 0.99 7.16
N SER A 155 -15.91 1.47 5.95
CA SER A 155 -15.73 2.91 5.67
C SER A 155 -16.98 3.71 6.04
N ILE A 156 -18.18 3.24 5.63
CA ILE A 156 -19.45 3.91 5.92
C ILE A 156 -19.71 3.97 7.42
N LEU A 157 -19.46 2.88 8.14
CA LEU A 157 -19.67 2.81 9.59
C LEU A 157 -18.68 3.70 10.36
N ASN A 158 -17.50 3.95 9.80
CA ASN A 158 -16.49 4.86 10.34
C ASN A 158 -16.56 6.28 9.75
N ASP A 159 -17.76 6.71 9.30
CA ASP A 159 -18.05 8.06 8.82
C ASP A 159 -17.18 8.49 7.62
N GLN A 160 -16.81 7.55 6.78
CA GLN A 160 -15.97 7.79 5.59
C GLN A 160 -14.65 8.51 5.92
N LYS A 161 -14.07 8.24 7.10
CA LYS A 161 -12.76 8.76 7.46
C LYS A 161 -11.69 8.13 6.58
N ILE A 162 -10.71 8.93 6.15
CA ILE A 162 -9.67 8.55 5.18
C ILE A 162 -9.02 7.19 5.48
N PRO A 163 -8.63 6.82 6.72
CA PRO A 163 -8.00 5.52 6.97
C PRO A 163 -8.86 4.33 6.55
N TYR A 164 -10.18 4.44 6.58
CA TYR A 164 -11.11 3.35 6.26
C TYR A 164 -11.57 3.33 4.80
N ARG A 165 -11.33 4.41 4.05
CA ARG A 165 -11.75 4.49 2.66
C ARG A 165 -10.82 3.70 1.75
N GLY A 166 -11.41 2.98 0.82
CA GLY A 166 -10.72 2.41 -0.32
C GLY A 166 -10.57 3.42 -1.46
N ILE A 167 -9.74 3.05 -2.41
CA ILE A 167 -9.59 3.74 -3.69
C ILE A 167 -9.77 2.76 -4.85
N GLN A 168 -10.22 3.26 -5.98
CA GLN A 168 -10.24 2.53 -7.24
C GLN A 168 -9.39 3.30 -8.27
N VAL A 169 -8.36 2.65 -8.79
CA VAL A 169 -7.39 3.25 -9.70
C VAL A 169 -7.89 3.16 -11.14
N TYR A 170 -7.76 4.26 -11.88
CA TYR A 170 -8.07 4.30 -13.30
C TYR A 170 -6.95 3.66 -14.14
N ASP A 171 -7.35 2.75 -15.03
CA ASP A 171 -6.48 2.13 -16.03
C ASP A 171 -6.80 2.74 -17.41
N LYS A 172 -5.86 3.54 -17.97
CA LYS A 172 -6.09 4.25 -19.23
C LYS A 172 -6.10 3.35 -20.46
N VAL A 173 -5.42 2.21 -20.40
CA VAL A 173 -5.36 1.26 -21.52
C VAL A 173 -6.63 0.42 -21.59
N ALA A 174 -7.04 -0.13 -20.47
CA ALA A 174 -8.28 -0.88 -20.35
C ALA A 174 -9.52 0.01 -20.33
N ASN A 175 -9.35 1.33 -20.12
CA ASN A 175 -10.40 2.32 -19.91
C ASN A 175 -11.43 1.86 -18.87
N ASN A 176 -10.94 1.44 -17.73
CA ASN A 176 -11.76 0.97 -16.61
C ASN A 176 -11.16 1.38 -15.26
N ILE A 177 -11.85 1.03 -14.17
CA ILE A 177 -11.36 1.19 -12.80
C ILE A 177 -10.99 -0.18 -12.20
N SER A 178 -9.97 -0.19 -11.35
CA SER A 178 -9.52 -1.40 -10.65
C SER A 178 -10.53 -1.88 -9.60
N THR A 179 -10.33 -3.10 -9.11
CA THR A 179 -10.89 -3.51 -7.82
C THR A 179 -10.40 -2.55 -6.72
N PRO A 180 -11.18 -2.36 -5.64
CA PRO A 180 -10.79 -1.50 -4.53
C PRO A 180 -9.49 -1.94 -3.86
N ASP A 181 -8.65 -0.96 -3.48
CA ASP A 181 -7.46 -1.09 -2.64
C ASP A 181 -7.58 -0.17 -1.42
N TYR A 182 -6.95 -0.52 -0.29
CA TYR A 182 -7.07 0.21 0.99
C TYR A 182 -5.71 0.67 1.52
N PRO A 183 -5.00 1.55 0.79
CA PRO A 183 -3.65 1.96 1.15
C PRO A 183 -3.58 2.69 2.48
N PHE A 184 -4.58 3.53 2.79
CA PHE A 184 -4.60 4.32 4.02
C PHE A 184 -4.80 3.46 5.26
N LEU A 185 -5.64 2.41 5.18
CA LEU A 185 -5.83 1.44 6.25
C LEU A 185 -4.54 0.65 6.51
N SER A 186 -3.84 0.26 5.44
CA SER A 186 -2.54 -0.40 5.53
C SER A 186 -1.48 0.51 6.18
N ILE A 187 -1.43 1.78 5.80
CA ILE A 187 -0.51 2.78 6.38
C ILE A 187 -0.80 2.95 7.88
N ASP A 188 -2.06 3.15 8.24
CA ASP A 188 -2.49 3.36 9.62
C ASP A 188 -2.11 2.16 10.50
N ARG A 189 -2.47 0.94 10.08
CA ARG A 189 -2.18 -0.31 10.79
C ARG A 189 -0.69 -0.61 10.95
N ILE A 190 0.13 -0.33 9.93
CA ILE A 190 1.59 -0.50 10.03
C ILE A 190 2.16 0.49 11.03
N ASN A 191 1.74 1.76 10.96
CA ASN A 191 2.23 2.81 11.83
C ASN A 191 1.84 2.55 13.29
N GLU A 192 0.58 2.23 13.55
CA GLU A 192 0.07 1.89 14.88
C GLU A 192 0.80 0.67 15.48
N ARG A 193 0.86 -0.44 14.74
CA ARG A 193 1.54 -1.64 15.21
C ARG A 193 3.03 -1.40 15.45
N SER A 194 3.67 -0.62 14.60
CA SER A 194 5.08 -0.28 14.77
C SER A 194 5.31 0.57 16.02
N ALA A 195 4.46 1.54 16.29
CA ALA A 195 4.51 2.34 17.52
C ALA A 195 4.38 1.43 18.77
N ASN A 196 3.39 0.54 18.75
CA ASN A 196 3.12 -0.40 19.85
C ASN A 196 4.20 -1.48 20.04
N THR A 197 5.13 -1.63 19.10
CA THR A 197 6.21 -2.64 19.14
C THR A 197 7.61 -2.02 19.08
N GLY A 198 7.74 -0.73 19.44
CA GLY A 198 9.03 -0.02 19.48
C GLY A 198 9.77 -0.03 18.12
N GLY A 199 9.04 0.10 17.02
CA GLY A 199 9.59 0.15 15.66
C GLY A 199 9.97 -1.21 15.05
N ARG A 200 9.78 -2.32 15.76
CA ARG A 200 10.26 -3.65 15.32
C ARG A 200 9.58 -4.16 14.05
N LEU A 201 8.27 -3.89 13.87
CA LEU A 201 7.57 -4.27 12.65
C LEU A 201 8.24 -3.64 11.41
N LYS A 202 8.47 -2.33 11.41
CA LYS A 202 9.10 -1.63 10.27
C LYS A 202 10.53 -2.11 10.02
N ARG A 203 11.26 -2.51 11.06
CA ARG A 203 12.61 -3.09 10.93
C ARG A 203 12.57 -4.43 10.20
N MET A 204 11.63 -5.31 10.52
CA MET A 204 11.45 -6.60 9.82
C MET A 204 11.06 -6.37 8.35
N ILE A 205 10.17 -5.43 8.08
CA ILE A 205 9.77 -5.08 6.71
C ILE A 205 10.98 -4.58 5.90
N ARG A 206 11.75 -3.62 6.42
CA ARG A 206 12.95 -3.11 5.75
C ARG A 206 14.00 -4.20 5.54
N PHE A 207 14.20 -5.07 6.53
CA PHE A 207 15.09 -6.22 6.42
C PHE A 207 14.72 -7.09 5.22
N LEU A 208 13.46 -7.55 5.12
CA LEU A 208 13.03 -8.39 4.00
C LEU A 208 13.10 -7.68 2.65
N LYS A 209 12.80 -6.39 2.59
CA LYS A 209 12.94 -5.61 1.36
C LYS A 209 14.40 -5.53 0.91
N ASN A 210 15.34 -5.27 1.83
CA ASN A 210 16.76 -5.24 1.51
C ASN A 210 17.26 -6.62 1.07
N VAL A 211 16.92 -7.69 1.80
CA VAL A 211 17.30 -9.06 1.40
C VAL A 211 16.77 -9.39 0.00
N LYS A 212 15.54 -9.00 -0.32
CA LYS A 212 14.98 -9.21 -1.67
C LYS A 212 15.78 -8.47 -2.75
N VAL A 213 16.16 -7.22 -2.51
CA VAL A 213 16.91 -6.38 -3.47
C VAL A 213 18.33 -6.90 -3.65
N ASP A 214 18.99 -7.33 -2.56
CA ASP A 214 20.34 -7.87 -2.56
C ASP A 214 20.41 -9.32 -3.06
N SER A 215 19.26 -9.96 -3.31
CA SER A 215 19.20 -11.34 -3.78
C SER A 215 19.79 -11.49 -5.19
N LYS A 216 20.56 -12.57 -5.40
CA LYS A 216 21.04 -12.96 -6.74
C LYS A 216 19.92 -13.48 -7.63
N ASN A 217 18.78 -13.85 -7.04
CA ASN A 217 17.62 -14.37 -7.75
C ASN A 217 16.56 -13.27 -7.90
N SER A 218 15.86 -13.26 -9.05
CA SER A 218 14.64 -12.48 -9.15
C SER A 218 13.56 -13.10 -8.25
N ILE A 219 13.02 -12.31 -7.32
CA ILE A 219 12.01 -12.73 -6.36
C ILE A 219 10.70 -11.99 -6.64
N GLY A 220 9.69 -12.72 -7.11
CA GLY A 220 8.37 -12.21 -7.50
C GLY A 220 7.42 -11.91 -6.31
N ILE A 221 7.97 -11.44 -5.18
CA ILE A 221 7.20 -11.01 -3.99
C ILE A 221 7.19 -9.48 -3.95
N SER A 222 6.02 -8.87 -3.88
CA SER A 222 5.88 -7.41 -3.84
C SER A 222 6.18 -6.82 -2.47
N SER A 223 6.33 -5.49 -2.38
CA SER A 223 6.40 -4.79 -1.09
C SER A 223 5.12 -4.95 -0.27
N PHE A 224 3.97 -5.05 -0.92
CA PHE A 224 2.69 -5.33 -0.31
C PHE A 224 2.67 -6.71 0.37
N ASP A 225 3.17 -7.75 -0.32
CA ASP A 225 3.31 -9.09 0.23
C ASP A 225 4.26 -9.12 1.45
N ILE A 226 5.40 -8.43 1.37
CA ILE A 226 6.37 -8.32 2.47
C ILE A 226 5.74 -7.66 3.70
N ASN A 227 4.98 -6.59 3.50
CA ASN A 227 4.24 -5.93 4.59
C ASN A 227 3.29 -6.92 5.27
N ALA A 228 2.51 -7.67 4.48
CA ALA A 228 1.58 -8.68 4.99
C ALA A 228 2.29 -9.81 5.76
N ILE A 229 3.39 -10.35 5.21
CA ILE A 229 4.19 -11.40 5.86
C ILE A 229 4.63 -10.96 7.25
N CYS A 230 5.19 -9.76 7.38
CA CYS A 230 5.65 -9.24 8.67
C CYS A 230 4.48 -8.88 9.59
N TYR A 231 3.40 -8.32 9.04
CA TYR A 231 2.22 -7.92 9.82
C TYR A 231 1.48 -9.12 10.42
N ASN A 232 1.49 -10.29 9.79
CA ASN A 232 0.87 -11.51 10.32
C ASN A 232 1.72 -12.20 11.42
N ILE A 233 2.90 -11.69 11.75
CA ILE A 233 3.64 -12.14 12.93
C ILE A 233 2.97 -11.54 14.17
N ALA A 234 2.59 -12.38 15.13
CA ALA A 234 1.98 -11.90 16.36
C ALA A 234 2.96 -11.02 17.17
N PRO A 235 2.55 -9.87 17.70
CA PRO A 235 3.43 -8.92 18.39
C PRO A 235 4.21 -9.53 19.57
N TYR A 236 3.62 -10.44 20.32
CA TYR A 236 4.29 -11.09 21.46
C TYR A 236 5.54 -11.89 21.06
N ASN A 237 5.68 -12.27 19.78
CA ASN A 237 6.86 -12.98 19.28
C ASN A 237 8.09 -12.07 19.11
N TYR A 238 7.93 -10.74 19.10
CA TYR A 238 9.03 -9.83 18.79
C TYR A 238 9.06 -8.52 19.61
N ASN A 239 8.04 -8.24 20.41
CA ASN A 239 7.87 -6.93 21.06
C ASN A 239 9.06 -6.50 21.92
N ASN A 240 9.70 -7.43 22.64
CA ASN A 240 10.79 -7.14 23.57
C ASN A 240 12.16 -7.66 23.09
N LEU A 241 12.26 -8.15 21.86
CA LEU A 241 13.49 -8.72 21.36
C LEU A 241 14.52 -7.65 20.97
N HIS A 242 15.80 -7.99 21.09
CA HIS A 242 16.87 -7.24 20.46
C HIS A 242 16.75 -7.29 18.93
N TYR A 243 17.25 -6.27 18.24
CA TYR A 243 17.02 -6.14 16.79
C TYR A 243 17.61 -7.28 15.95
N LEU A 244 18.75 -7.85 16.34
CA LEU A 244 19.31 -9.00 15.61
C LEU A 244 18.42 -10.25 15.75
N ALA A 245 17.80 -10.47 16.91
CA ALA A 245 16.87 -11.58 17.11
C ALA A 245 15.62 -11.50 16.20
N LEU A 246 15.31 -10.33 15.62
CA LEU A 246 14.23 -10.20 14.63
C LEU A 246 14.51 -11.01 13.35
N VAL A 247 15.78 -11.34 13.06
CA VAL A 247 16.15 -12.21 11.93
C VAL A 247 15.58 -13.62 12.14
N GLU A 248 15.71 -14.18 13.36
CA GLU A 248 15.13 -15.48 13.69
C GLU A 248 13.60 -15.46 13.61
N VAL A 249 12.97 -14.39 14.08
CA VAL A 249 11.51 -14.23 13.99
C VAL A 249 11.04 -14.26 12.53
N VAL A 250 11.72 -13.52 11.66
CA VAL A 250 11.40 -13.46 10.23
C VAL A 250 11.71 -14.82 9.56
N TYR A 251 12.82 -15.45 9.89
CA TYR A 251 13.16 -16.80 9.43
C TYR A 251 12.04 -17.80 9.76
N ASN A 252 11.62 -17.84 11.03
CA ASN A 252 10.55 -18.74 11.48
C ASN A 252 9.21 -18.47 10.78
N GLN A 253 8.89 -17.20 10.51
CA GLN A 253 7.70 -16.82 9.75
C GLN A 253 7.76 -17.36 8.31
N LEU A 254 8.87 -17.14 7.62
CA LEU A 254 9.06 -17.61 6.25
C LEU A 254 9.09 -19.15 6.19
N TYR A 255 9.73 -19.81 7.16
CA TYR A 255 9.70 -21.27 7.28
C TYR A 255 8.26 -21.81 7.33
N LYS A 256 7.41 -21.25 8.20
CA LYS A 256 6.00 -21.65 8.29
C LYS A 256 5.28 -21.45 6.96
N ILE A 257 5.47 -20.31 6.29
CA ILE A 257 4.81 -20.03 5.01
C ILE A 257 5.25 -21.02 3.92
N VAL A 258 6.52 -21.40 3.89
CA VAL A 258 7.05 -22.33 2.87
C VAL A 258 6.59 -23.76 3.12
N TYR A 259 6.61 -24.23 4.36
CA TYR A 259 6.43 -25.66 4.69
C TYR A 259 5.04 -26.01 5.23
N ASP A 260 4.23 -25.04 5.66
CA ASP A 260 2.85 -25.25 6.10
C ASP A 260 1.88 -24.47 5.19
N GLU A 261 1.24 -25.21 4.27
CA GLU A 261 0.26 -24.63 3.34
C GLU A 261 -0.97 -24.07 4.03
N SER A 262 -1.44 -24.75 5.07
CA SER A 262 -2.59 -24.29 5.85
C SER A 262 -2.29 -22.95 6.54
N TYR A 263 -1.07 -22.79 7.04
CA TYR A 263 -0.60 -21.52 7.59
C TYR A 263 -0.49 -20.44 6.51
N ALA A 264 0.16 -20.73 5.39
CA ALA A 264 0.32 -19.80 4.29
C ALA A 264 -1.02 -19.26 3.77
N ASN A 265 -2.01 -20.15 3.61
CA ASN A 265 -3.35 -19.79 3.14
C ASN A 265 -4.14 -18.88 4.10
N ARG A 266 -3.67 -18.67 5.34
CA ARG A 266 -4.27 -17.74 6.31
C ARG A 266 -3.58 -16.39 6.37
N ILE A 267 -2.45 -16.20 5.67
CA ILE A 267 -1.78 -14.91 5.61
C ILE A 267 -2.64 -13.94 4.81
N VAL A 268 -3.08 -12.87 5.48
CA VAL A 268 -3.91 -11.81 4.88
C VAL A 268 -3.11 -10.52 4.70
N SER A 269 -3.54 -9.68 3.78
CA SER A 269 -3.01 -8.33 3.59
C SER A 269 -3.10 -7.50 4.89
N VAL A 270 -2.36 -6.42 4.97
CA VAL A 270 -2.36 -5.55 6.17
C VAL A 270 -3.75 -4.95 6.43
N ASP A 271 -4.47 -4.59 5.38
CA ASP A 271 -5.87 -4.13 5.46
C ASP A 271 -6.87 -5.27 5.73
N GLY A 272 -6.44 -6.55 5.65
CA GLY A 272 -7.26 -7.73 5.91
C GLY A 272 -8.24 -8.06 4.77
N LYS A 273 -8.11 -7.48 3.60
CA LYS A 273 -9.08 -7.62 2.50
C LYS A 273 -8.77 -8.77 1.54
N GLU A 274 -7.50 -9.24 1.48
CA GLU A 274 -7.14 -10.34 0.58
C GLU A 274 -6.15 -11.34 1.20
N TYR A 275 -6.19 -12.58 0.71
CA TYR A 275 -5.24 -13.63 1.08
C TYR A 275 -4.02 -13.58 0.18
N ILE A 276 -2.81 -13.55 0.77
CA ILE A 276 -1.55 -13.34 0.04
C ILE A 276 -1.12 -14.57 -0.76
N PHE A 277 -1.29 -15.77 -0.20
CA PHE A 277 -0.76 -17.01 -0.79
C PHE A 277 -1.84 -17.97 -1.28
N LYS A 278 -3.11 -17.71 -1.01
CA LYS A 278 -4.21 -18.59 -1.39
C LYS A 278 -4.46 -18.55 -2.90
N GLY A 279 -4.40 -19.71 -3.54
CA GLY A 279 -4.77 -19.85 -4.95
C GLY A 279 -3.78 -19.24 -5.95
N ASN A 280 -2.51 -19.02 -5.56
CA ASN A 280 -1.48 -18.47 -6.45
C ASN A 280 -0.11 -19.15 -6.23
N ASN A 281 0.86 -18.82 -7.12
CA ASN A 281 2.20 -19.39 -7.10
C ASN A 281 3.21 -18.62 -6.22
N LYS A 282 2.78 -17.65 -5.42
CA LYS A 282 3.70 -16.83 -4.60
C LYS A 282 4.51 -17.66 -3.60
N ARG A 283 4.02 -18.86 -3.22
CA ARG A 283 4.79 -19.78 -2.35
C ARG A 283 6.10 -20.27 -2.99
N VAL A 284 6.16 -20.38 -4.30
CA VAL A 284 7.42 -20.71 -5.00
C VAL A 284 8.39 -19.54 -4.90
N GLU A 285 7.92 -18.33 -5.05
CA GLU A 285 8.73 -17.12 -4.97
C GLU A 285 9.22 -16.84 -3.54
N ILE A 286 8.36 -17.03 -2.54
CA ILE A 286 8.75 -16.82 -1.14
C ILE A 286 9.82 -17.82 -0.67
N LYS A 287 9.91 -19.01 -1.28
CA LYS A 287 10.96 -19.99 -1.00
C LYS A 287 12.35 -19.44 -1.34
N LYS A 288 12.48 -18.65 -2.39
CA LYS A 288 13.76 -17.98 -2.74
C LYS A 288 14.16 -16.99 -1.64
N LEU A 289 13.21 -16.13 -1.20
CA LEU A 289 13.46 -15.18 -0.10
C LEU A 289 13.81 -15.90 1.22
N TYR A 290 13.12 -17.00 1.51
CA TYR A 290 13.43 -17.86 2.65
C TYR A 290 14.88 -18.38 2.61
N GLN A 291 15.38 -18.83 1.47
CA GLN A 291 16.75 -19.34 1.33
C GLN A 291 17.79 -18.27 1.64
N ASP A 292 17.58 -17.03 1.18
CA ASP A 292 18.48 -15.93 1.47
C ASP A 292 18.47 -15.55 2.95
N VAL A 293 17.27 -15.48 3.57
CA VAL A 293 17.12 -15.23 5.02
C VAL A 293 17.72 -16.38 5.86
N PHE A 294 17.55 -17.62 5.43
CA PHE A 294 18.16 -18.80 6.09
C PHE A 294 19.68 -18.70 6.13
N THR A 295 20.30 -18.28 5.02
CA THR A 295 21.75 -18.07 4.96
C THR A 295 22.19 -17.03 5.99
N ILE A 296 21.52 -15.90 6.07
CA ILE A 296 21.83 -14.83 7.06
C ILE A 296 21.62 -15.34 8.48
N TYR A 297 20.49 -16.00 8.75
CA TYR A 297 20.18 -16.60 10.06
C TYR A 297 21.25 -17.59 10.51
N SER A 298 21.68 -18.49 9.62
CA SER A 298 22.68 -19.50 9.92
C SER A 298 24.03 -18.90 10.27
N ILE A 299 24.46 -17.86 9.57
CA ILE A 299 25.71 -17.13 9.87
C ILE A 299 25.63 -16.50 11.25
N LEU A 300 24.54 -15.74 11.55
CA LEU A 300 24.37 -15.09 12.85
C LEU A 300 24.34 -16.10 14.01
N LYS A 301 23.68 -17.24 13.81
CA LYS A 301 23.60 -18.30 14.79
C LYS A 301 24.97 -18.95 15.06
N THR A 302 25.76 -19.22 14.03
CA THR A 302 27.10 -19.76 14.15
C THR A 302 28.05 -18.81 14.89
N GLN A 303 27.81 -17.49 14.78
CA GLN A 303 28.58 -16.46 15.46
C GLN A 303 28.04 -16.11 16.87
N ASN A 304 27.03 -16.82 17.38
CA ASN A 304 26.34 -16.54 18.66
C ASN A 304 25.84 -15.10 18.78
N LEU A 305 25.29 -14.53 17.70
CA LEU A 305 24.76 -13.16 17.64
C LEU A 305 23.22 -13.07 17.78
N LEU A 306 22.54 -14.22 17.87
CA LEU A 306 21.07 -14.32 18.03
C LEU A 306 20.70 -14.67 19.46
#